data_411d735abeebd4a7c58078879726854c
#
_entry.id   411d735abeebd4a7c58078879726854c
#
_cell.length_a   1.000
_cell.length_b   1.000
_cell.length_c   1.000
_cell.angle_alpha   90.00
_cell.angle_beta   90.00
_cell.angle_gamma   90.00
#
_symmetry.space_group_name_H-M   'P 1'
#
loop_
_entity.id
_entity.type
_entity.pdbx_description
1 polymer ?
#
loop_
_entity_poly.entity_id
_entity_poly.type
_entity_poly.pdbx_seq_one_letter_code
_entity_poly.pdbx_strand_id
1 'polypeptide(L)'
;NCPVVSGYPDVIRSAINPEAKYGIHFDTPVVSFKDEKAVYDSCYAYLSSLGVKRQVIKRAVRKALEEKQRVKSHLIETEKAILDNAIATGRMLFVMTGRPYHIDPLINQRVAQIVTDLGADVISDDVFREDKLECLEMNYISQWTYPNRVVHAAHGVARLPYNVQLIQINSFGCGPDSFLMDEASNVLNAAGKNHTVIRVDEISSPGSVRLRLRSLIESLKQSYAKGYKAETSEYRALHNAFTEKEKNERTVVIPWF
;
A
#
# COMPACT_ATOMS: atom_id res chain seq x y z
N ASN A 1 -8.51 -10.91 1.44
CA ASN A 1 -7.27 -11.63 1.04
C ASN A 1 -7.33 -12.00 -0.43
N CYS A 2 -6.19 -11.92 -1.12
CA CYS A 2 -6.05 -12.40 -2.49
C CYS A 2 -6.21 -13.93 -2.52
N PRO A 3 -7.15 -14.51 -3.30
CA PRO A 3 -7.35 -15.96 -3.37
C PRO A 3 -6.11 -16.69 -3.85
N VAL A 4 -5.35 -16.08 -4.78
CA VAL A 4 -4.11 -16.65 -5.31
C VAL A 4 -3.09 -16.83 -4.18
N VAL A 5 -2.84 -15.78 -3.38
CA VAL A 5 -1.90 -15.85 -2.25
C VAL A 5 -2.38 -16.85 -1.20
N SER A 6 -3.67 -16.88 -0.92
CA SER A 6 -4.25 -17.83 0.05
C SER A 6 -4.14 -19.29 -0.41
N GLY A 7 -4.18 -19.52 -1.72
CA GLY A 7 -4.09 -20.87 -2.31
C GLY A 7 -2.66 -21.37 -2.55
N TYR A 8 -1.63 -20.53 -2.44
CA TYR A 8 -0.24 -20.96 -2.70
C TYR A 8 0.22 -22.18 -1.90
N PRO A 9 -0.09 -22.31 -0.59
CA PRO A 9 0.29 -23.50 0.16
C PRO A 9 -0.26 -24.78 -0.44
N ASP A 10 -1.52 -24.77 -0.89
CA ASP A 10 -2.16 -25.94 -1.49
C ASP A 10 -1.57 -26.26 -2.88
N VAL A 11 -1.24 -25.23 -3.66
CA VAL A 11 -0.53 -25.40 -4.95
C VAL A 11 0.84 -26.03 -4.74
N ILE A 12 1.62 -25.53 -3.76
CA ILE A 12 2.94 -26.11 -3.42
C ILE A 12 2.79 -27.57 -2.97
N ARG A 13 1.83 -27.85 -2.09
CA ARG A 13 1.56 -29.21 -1.63
C ARG A 13 1.21 -30.14 -2.81
N SER A 14 0.35 -29.69 -3.73
CA SER A 14 -0.07 -30.48 -4.88
C SER A 14 1.04 -30.68 -5.92
N ALA A 15 1.84 -29.63 -6.19
CA ALA A 15 2.86 -29.67 -7.23
C ALA A 15 4.15 -30.35 -6.78
N ILE A 16 4.59 -30.12 -5.55
CA ILE A 16 5.88 -30.60 -5.03
C ILE A 16 5.71 -31.80 -4.12
N ASN A 17 4.62 -31.86 -3.35
CA ASN A 17 4.32 -32.87 -2.33
C ASN A 17 5.53 -33.12 -1.39
N PRO A 18 5.94 -32.10 -0.60
CA PRO A 18 7.19 -32.14 0.19
C PRO A 18 7.20 -33.31 1.19
N GLU A 19 6.04 -33.63 1.75
CA GLU A 19 5.90 -34.69 2.75
C GLU A 19 6.15 -36.07 2.14
N ALA A 20 5.45 -36.42 1.05
CA ALA A 20 5.58 -37.71 0.43
C ALA A 20 6.90 -37.87 -0.33
N LYS A 21 7.41 -36.80 -0.96
CA LYS A 21 8.59 -36.89 -1.82
C LYS A 21 9.91 -36.75 -1.08
N TYR A 22 9.93 -35.95 -0.01
CA TYR A 22 11.15 -35.59 0.69
C TYR A 22 11.12 -35.88 2.19
N GLY A 23 9.98 -36.34 2.74
CA GLY A 23 9.81 -36.55 4.19
C GLY A 23 9.84 -35.23 4.99
N ILE A 24 9.64 -34.09 4.33
CA ILE A 24 9.67 -32.76 4.97
C ILE A 24 8.25 -32.42 5.41
N HIS A 25 8.07 -32.18 6.71
CA HIS A 25 6.79 -31.71 7.22
C HIS A 25 6.46 -30.31 6.69
N PHE A 26 5.24 -30.14 6.15
CA PHE A 26 4.81 -28.91 5.48
C PHE A 26 3.60 -28.32 6.17
N ASP A 27 3.84 -27.42 7.11
CA ASP A 27 2.81 -26.74 7.86
C ASP A 27 2.29 -25.48 7.15
N THR A 28 0.98 -25.30 7.16
CA THR A 28 0.31 -24.15 6.55
C THR A 28 -0.67 -23.48 7.52
N PRO A 29 -0.19 -22.98 8.68
CA PRO A 29 -1.08 -22.36 9.64
C PRO A 29 -1.68 -21.06 9.10
N VAL A 30 -2.99 -20.90 9.23
CA VAL A 30 -3.68 -19.67 8.89
C VAL A 30 -3.65 -18.72 10.08
N VAL A 31 -3.03 -17.56 9.93
CA VAL A 31 -2.94 -16.52 10.96
C VAL A 31 -3.77 -15.31 10.57
N SER A 32 -4.73 -14.93 11.44
CA SER A 32 -5.53 -13.74 11.23
C SER A 32 -4.94 -12.55 11.99
N PHE A 33 -4.76 -11.43 11.28
CA PHE A 33 -4.30 -10.17 11.87
C PHE A 33 -5.45 -9.17 12.08
N LYS A 34 -6.70 -9.64 12.14
CA LYS A 34 -7.88 -8.80 12.31
C LYS A 34 -7.84 -7.98 13.60
N ASP A 35 -7.51 -8.64 14.69
CA ASP A 35 -7.36 -8.06 16.04
C ASP A 35 -6.37 -8.89 16.86
N GLU A 36 -5.98 -8.40 18.04
CA GLU A 36 -5.02 -9.06 18.91
C GLU A 36 -5.49 -10.46 19.37
N LYS A 37 -6.81 -10.61 19.58
CA LYS A 37 -7.39 -11.90 19.98
C LYS A 37 -7.26 -12.91 18.85
N ALA A 38 -7.57 -12.52 17.63
CA ALA A 38 -7.45 -13.40 16.46
C ALA A 38 -6.00 -13.83 16.20
N VAL A 39 -5.03 -12.91 16.36
CA VAL A 39 -3.59 -13.24 16.29
C VAL A 39 -3.24 -14.27 17.36
N TYR A 40 -3.64 -14.02 18.60
CA TYR A 40 -3.35 -14.96 19.71
C TYR A 40 -3.99 -16.32 19.47
N ASP A 41 -5.27 -16.38 19.11
CA ASP A 41 -6.00 -17.63 18.90
C ASP A 41 -5.38 -18.45 17.78
N SER A 42 -4.99 -17.81 16.65
CA SER A 42 -4.31 -18.46 15.53
C SER A 42 -2.93 -19.00 15.93
N CYS A 43 -2.13 -18.19 16.62
CA CYS A 43 -0.82 -18.61 17.10
C CYS A 43 -0.94 -19.72 18.15
N TYR A 44 -1.93 -19.65 19.02
CA TYR A 44 -2.17 -20.68 20.03
C TYR A 44 -2.55 -22.01 19.40
N ALA A 45 -3.48 -22.01 18.45
CA ALA A 45 -3.92 -23.22 17.75
C ALA A 45 -2.73 -23.98 17.14
N TYR A 46 -1.82 -23.29 16.48
CA TYR A 46 -0.67 -23.90 15.83
C TYR A 46 0.45 -24.25 16.83
N LEU A 47 0.91 -23.31 17.62
CA LEU A 47 2.08 -23.52 18.47
C LEU A 47 1.82 -24.49 19.64
N SER A 48 0.56 -24.63 20.09
CA SER A 48 0.21 -25.64 21.11
C SER A 48 0.33 -27.07 20.57
N SER A 49 0.07 -27.28 19.28
CA SER A 49 0.29 -28.58 18.63
C SER A 49 1.77 -28.98 18.58
N LEU A 50 2.66 -28.00 18.62
CA LEU A 50 4.11 -28.20 18.72
C LEU A 50 4.61 -28.31 20.16
N GLY A 51 3.70 -28.41 21.15
CA GLY A 51 4.03 -28.56 22.58
C GLY A 51 4.43 -27.28 23.29
N VAL A 52 4.25 -26.09 22.68
CA VAL A 52 4.60 -24.82 23.33
C VAL A 52 3.54 -24.47 24.39
N LYS A 53 4.00 -24.16 25.60
CA LYS A 53 3.12 -23.84 26.72
C LYS A 53 2.35 -22.53 26.49
N ARG A 54 1.06 -22.53 26.86
CA ARG A 54 0.14 -21.38 26.70
C ARG A 54 0.70 -20.05 27.21
N GLN A 55 1.36 -20.06 28.38
CA GLN A 55 1.93 -18.83 28.95
C GLN A 55 3.09 -18.27 28.10
N VAL A 56 3.89 -19.15 27.47
CA VAL A 56 4.99 -18.75 26.59
C VAL A 56 4.41 -18.10 25.32
N ILE A 57 3.38 -18.73 24.71
CA ILE A 57 2.71 -18.20 23.53
C ILE A 57 2.12 -16.82 23.83
N LYS A 58 1.37 -16.68 24.94
CA LYS A 58 0.77 -15.41 25.34
C LYS A 58 1.80 -14.30 25.51
N ARG A 59 2.92 -14.60 26.15
CA ARG A 59 4.02 -13.63 26.36
C ARG A 59 4.70 -13.26 25.03
N ALA A 60 4.95 -14.23 24.15
CA ALA A 60 5.57 -14.01 22.86
C ALA A 60 4.69 -13.14 21.93
N VAL A 61 3.41 -13.47 21.81
CA VAL A 61 2.45 -12.69 21.00
C VAL A 61 2.35 -11.26 21.51
N ARG A 62 2.23 -11.04 22.83
CA ARG A 62 2.20 -9.70 23.39
C ARG A 62 3.46 -8.90 23.04
N LYS A 63 4.65 -9.47 23.26
CA LYS A 63 5.91 -8.81 22.92
C LYS A 63 6.03 -8.50 21.43
N ALA A 64 5.56 -9.38 20.56
CA ALA A 64 5.55 -9.15 19.11
C ALA A 64 4.64 -7.99 18.71
N LEU A 65 3.46 -7.88 19.34
CA LEU A 65 2.52 -6.78 19.11
C LEU A 65 3.06 -5.45 19.65
N GLU A 66 3.67 -5.45 20.84
CA GLU A 66 4.34 -4.28 21.42
C GLU A 66 5.46 -3.77 20.47
N GLU A 67 6.30 -4.69 19.98
CA GLU A 67 7.38 -4.34 19.06
C GLU A 67 6.86 -3.84 17.70
N LYS A 68 5.83 -4.48 17.16
CA LYS A 68 5.15 -4.01 15.95
C LYS A 68 4.65 -2.57 16.10
N GLN A 69 4.04 -2.24 17.24
CA GLN A 69 3.57 -0.89 17.49
C GLN A 69 4.74 0.10 17.66
N ARG A 70 5.81 -0.29 18.35
CA ARG A 70 7.02 0.53 18.52
C ARG A 70 7.65 0.89 17.16
N VAL A 71 7.82 -0.13 16.29
CA VAL A 71 8.38 0.07 14.95
C VAL A 71 7.47 0.98 14.11
N LYS A 72 6.15 0.75 14.16
CA LYS A 72 5.17 1.58 13.45
C LYS A 72 5.27 3.05 13.87
N SER A 73 5.26 3.33 15.17
CA SER A 73 5.33 4.70 15.68
C SER A 73 6.64 5.39 15.27
N HIS A 74 7.77 4.69 15.41
CA HIS A 74 9.07 5.22 15.01
C HIS A 74 9.15 5.54 13.52
N LEU A 75 8.60 4.67 12.67
CA LEU A 75 8.54 4.90 11.22
C LEU A 75 7.73 6.16 10.90
N ILE A 76 6.52 6.27 11.45
CA ILE A 76 5.64 7.43 11.24
C ILE A 76 6.31 8.73 11.71
N GLU A 77 6.94 8.74 12.88
CA GLU A 77 7.65 9.91 13.39
C GLU A 77 8.80 10.34 12.46
N THR A 78 9.58 9.36 12.00
CA THR A 78 10.69 9.61 11.07
C THR A 78 10.19 10.16 9.74
N GLU A 79 9.16 9.57 9.17
CA GLU A 79 8.59 9.99 7.90
C GLU A 79 7.91 11.36 7.99
N LYS A 80 7.23 11.66 9.10
CA LYS A 80 6.68 13.01 9.36
C LYS A 80 7.77 14.07 9.41
N ALA A 81 8.89 13.80 10.07
CA ALA A 81 10.02 14.72 10.11
C ALA A 81 10.61 15.00 8.71
N ILE A 82 10.72 13.98 7.86
CA ILE A 82 11.16 14.13 6.48
C ILE A 82 10.15 14.94 5.66
N LEU A 83 8.85 14.66 5.81
CA LEU A 83 7.77 15.36 5.14
C LEU A 83 7.75 16.85 5.52
N ASP A 84 7.78 17.16 6.81
CA ASP A 84 7.78 18.51 7.33
C ASP A 84 8.99 19.31 6.83
N ASN A 85 10.17 18.69 6.83
CA ASN A 85 11.38 19.30 6.28
C ASN A 85 11.25 19.57 4.77
N ALA A 86 10.71 18.63 3.99
CA ALA A 86 10.52 18.80 2.55
C ALA A 86 9.51 19.92 2.25
N ILE A 87 8.44 20.04 3.03
CA ILE A 87 7.47 21.13 2.91
C ILE A 87 8.13 22.47 3.24
N ALA A 88 8.84 22.56 4.36
CA ALA A 88 9.48 23.79 4.82
C ALA A 88 10.58 24.30 3.87
N THR A 89 11.32 23.40 3.23
CA THR A 89 12.44 23.73 2.35
C THR A 89 12.06 23.77 0.86
N GLY A 90 10.84 23.35 0.49
CA GLY A 90 10.41 23.23 -0.89
C GLY A 90 11.10 22.08 -1.65
N ARG A 91 11.77 21.16 -0.97
CA ARG A 91 12.39 20.00 -1.59
C ARG A 91 11.33 19.08 -2.19
N MET A 92 11.63 18.52 -3.36
CA MET A 92 10.75 17.53 -3.98
C MET A 92 10.74 16.25 -3.15
N LEU A 93 9.55 15.78 -2.78
CA LEU A 93 9.34 14.57 -2.00
C LEU A 93 8.33 13.67 -2.70
N PHE A 94 8.61 12.37 -2.70
CA PHE A 94 7.70 11.36 -3.20
C PHE A 94 7.21 10.45 -2.07
N VAL A 95 5.89 10.29 -2.00
CA VAL A 95 5.26 9.26 -1.17
C VAL A 95 5.13 8.00 -2.02
N MET A 96 5.77 6.92 -1.61
CA MET A 96 5.66 5.62 -2.25
C MET A 96 4.54 4.82 -1.63
N THR A 97 3.62 4.33 -2.45
CA THR A 97 2.51 3.47 -2.04
C THR A 97 2.40 2.23 -2.92
N GLY A 98 1.70 1.21 -2.43
CA GLY A 98 1.48 -0.03 -3.16
C GLY A 98 1.17 -1.20 -2.23
N ARG A 99 1.50 -2.41 -2.65
CA ARG A 99 1.38 -3.60 -1.81
C ARG A 99 2.56 -3.66 -0.81
N PRO A 100 2.40 -4.31 0.37
CA PRO A 100 3.47 -4.33 1.37
C PRO A 100 4.81 -4.85 0.88
N TYR A 101 4.80 -5.82 -0.04
CA TYR A 101 6.02 -6.37 -0.62
C TYR A 101 6.72 -5.41 -1.60
N HIS A 102 6.05 -4.36 -2.07
CA HIS A 102 6.66 -3.34 -2.94
C HIS A 102 7.69 -2.45 -2.23
N ILE A 103 7.79 -2.49 -0.91
CA ILE A 103 8.86 -1.79 -0.18
C ILE A 103 10.20 -2.53 -0.25
N ASP A 104 10.21 -3.82 -0.60
CA ASP A 104 11.45 -4.59 -0.75
C ASP A 104 12.27 -4.06 -1.94
N PRO A 105 13.56 -3.69 -1.72
CA PRO A 105 14.39 -3.11 -2.77
C PRO A 105 14.65 -4.05 -3.96
N LEU A 106 14.60 -5.37 -3.76
CA LEU A 106 14.75 -6.33 -4.86
C LEU A 106 13.48 -6.38 -5.71
N ILE A 107 12.31 -6.31 -5.07
CA ILE A 107 11.01 -6.34 -5.77
C ILE A 107 10.79 -5.03 -6.51
N ASN A 108 11.02 -3.88 -5.87
CA ASN A 108 10.79 -2.57 -6.47
C ASN A 108 11.96 -2.05 -7.32
N GLN A 109 12.98 -2.89 -7.58
CA GLN A 109 14.15 -2.53 -8.39
C GLN A 109 14.88 -1.27 -7.90
N ARG A 110 14.91 -1.06 -6.58
CA ARG A 110 15.52 0.08 -5.90
C ARG A 110 14.94 1.44 -6.30
N VAL A 111 13.65 1.51 -6.58
CA VAL A 111 12.98 2.78 -6.94
C VAL A 111 13.26 3.89 -5.93
N ALA A 112 13.19 3.60 -4.63
CA ALA A 112 13.49 4.58 -3.58
C ALA A 112 14.93 5.13 -3.71
N GLN A 113 15.92 4.26 -3.92
CA GLN A 113 17.31 4.65 -4.12
C GLN A 113 17.47 5.50 -5.38
N ILE A 114 16.80 5.13 -6.49
CA ILE A 114 16.85 5.92 -7.74
C ILE A 114 16.29 7.33 -7.50
N VAL A 115 15.20 7.47 -6.76
CA VAL A 115 14.59 8.77 -6.42
C VAL A 115 15.57 9.62 -5.62
N THR A 116 16.20 9.05 -4.60
CA THR A 116 17.16 9.78 -3.75
C THR A 116 18.45 10.15 -4.51
N ASP A 117 18.95 9.27 -5.38
CA ASP A 117 20.09 9.56 -6.25
C ASP A 117 19.80 10.72 -7.23
N LEU A 118 18.54 10.93 -7.58
CA LEU A 118 18.09 12.04 -8.42
C LEU A 118 17.78 13.32 -7.63
N GLY A 119 18.09 13.34 -6.33
CA GLY A 119 18.00 14.50 -5.46
C GLY A 119 16.59 14.86 -4.99
N ALA A 120 15.71 13.88 -4.90
CA ALA A 120 14.41 14.02 -4.24
C ALA A 120 14.34 13.17 -2.99
N ASP A 121 13.50 13.55 -2.04
CA ASP A 121 13.25 12.77 -0.83
C ASP A 121 12.16 11.73 -1.10
N VAL A 122 12.14 10.64 -0.33
CA VAL A 122 11.16 9.58 -0.46
C VAL A 122 10.76 9.03 0.90
N ILE A 123 9.45 8.83 1.08
CA ILE A 123 8.86 8.21 2.27
C ILE A 123 7.82 7.18 1.82
N SER A 124 7.36 6.34 2.74
CA SER A 124 6.25 5.42 2.48
C SER A 124 4.88 6.05 2.76
N ASP A 125 3.81 5.35 2.42
CA ASP A 125 2.44 5.74 2.76
C ASP A 125 2.08 5.53 4.24
N ASP A 126 3.01 5.00 5.04
CA ASP A 126 2.83 4.82 6.48
C ASP A 126 2.61 6.15 7.22
N VAL A 127 3.12 7.24 6.69
CA VAL A 127 2.93 8.60 7.24
C VAL A 127 1.45 8.96 7.39
N PHE A 128 0.55 8.42 6.55
CA PHE A 128 -0.89 8.69 6.59
C PHE A 128 -1.69 7.67 7.39
N ARG A 129 -1.06 6.66 8.00
CA ARG A 129 -1.76 5.54 8.68
C ARG A 129 -2.63 5.95 9.87
N GLU A 130 -2.31 7.06 10.50
CA GLU A 130 -3.01 7.56 11.70
C GLU A 130 -3.99 8.68 11.36
N ASP A 131 -3.94 9.18 10.15
CA ASP A 131 -4.91 10.16 9.70
C ASP A 131 -6.29 9.50 9.67
N LYS A 132 -7.18 9.99 10.52
CA LYS A 132 -8.60 9.67 10.43
C LYS A 132 -9.13 10.37 9.18
N LEU A 133 -8.91 9.77 8.04
CA LEU A 133 -9.61 10.17 6.83
C LEU A 133 -11.04 9.66 7.01
N GLU A 134 -11.85 10.48 7.66
CA GLU A 134 -13.27 10.23 7.85
C GLU A 134 -13.88 9.95 6.48
N CYS A 135 -14.49 8.77 6.35
CA CYS A 135 -15.27 8.31 5.21
C CYS A 135 -14.74 8.82 3.87
N LEU A 136 -13.65 8.23 3.38
CA LEU A 136 -13.25 8.51 2.00
C LEU A 136 -14.41 8.14 1.09
N GLU A 137 -14.92 9.12 0.38
CA GLU A 137 -15.82 8.87 -0.72
C GLU A 137 -15.03 8.16 -1.81
N MET A 138 -15.39 6.91 -2.10
CA MET A 138 -14.78 6.10 -3.13
C MET A 138 -15.84 5.63 -4.11
N ASN A 139 -15.48 5.53 -5.39
CA ASN A 139 -16.39 5.05 -6.43
C ASN A 139 -16.69 3.54 -6.34
N TYR A 140 -16.10 2.83 -5.39
CA TYR A 140 -16.29 1.40 -5.19
C TYR A 140 -16.22 1.03 -3.71
N ILE A 141 -16.80 -0.12 -3.38
CA ILE A 141 -16.72 -0.68 -2.03
C ILE A 141 -15.38 -1.39 -1.88
N SER A 142 -14.49 -0.85 -1.07
CA SER A 142 -13.23 -1.51 -0.76
C SER A 142 -13.29 -2.22 0.59
N GLN A 143 -13.13 -3.53 0.54
CA GLN A 143 -13.10 -4.39 1.74
C GLN A 143 -11.67 -4.75 2.16
N TRP A 144 -10.66 -4.31 1.41
CA TRP A 144 -9.28 -4.75 1.58
C TRP A 144 -8.40 -3.63 2.11
N THR A 145 -7.64 -3.93 3.16
CA THR A 145 -6.79 -2.98 3.87
C THR A 145 -5.77 -2.28 2.96
N TYR A 146 -5.09 -3.02 2.08
CA TYR A 146 -4.03 -2.44 1.25
C TYR A 146 -4.55 -1.57 0.12
N PRO A 147 -5.59 -1.96 -0.62
CA PRO A 147 -6.27 -1.04 -1.51
C PRO A 147 -6.63 0.28 -0.86
N ASN A 148 -7.26 0.24 0.32
CA ASN A 148 -7.62 1.44 1.05
C ASN A 148 -6.41 2.33 1.37
N ARG A 149 -5.26 1.75 1.70
CA ARG A 149 -4.04 2.51 1.97
C ARG A 149 -3.58 3.33 0.77
N VAL A 150 -3.65 2.77 -0.45
CA VAL A 150 -3.28 3.50 -1.68
C VAL A 150 -4.17 4.72 -1.88
N VAL A 151 -5.48 4.56 -1.73
CA VAL A 151 -6.44 5.68 -1.86
C VAL A 151 -6.24 6.69 -0.74
N HIS A 152 -6.00 6.26 0.49
CA HIS A 152 -5.65 7.14 1.61
C HIS A 152 -4.38 7.97 1.31
N ALA A 153 -3.34 7.34 0.77
CA ALA A 153 -2.13 8.04 0.37
C ALA A 153 -2.40 9.09 -0.72
N ALA A 154 -3.25 8.76 -1.71
CA ALA A 154 -3.63 9.72 -2.74
C ALA A 154 -4.36 10.92 -2.15
N HIS A 155 -5.35 10.72 -1.27
CA HIS A 155 -6.04 11.81 -0.58
C HIS A 155 -5.11 12.61 0.35
N GLY A 156 -4.19 11.94 1.05
CA GLY A 156 -3.18 12.60 1.88
C GLY A 156 -2.30 13.52 1.04
N VAL A 157 -1.73 13.00 -0.03
CA VAL A 157 -0.87 13.77 -0.95
C VAL A 157 -1.63 14.88 -1.65
N ALA A 158 -2.90 14.67 -2.02
CA ALA A 158 -3.73 15.68 -2.67
C ALA A 158 -3.88 16.97 -1.84
N ARG A 159 -3.82 16.87 -0.51
CA ARG A 159 -3.94 18.02 0.44
C ARG A 159 -2.61 18.73 0.72
N LEU A 160 -1.49 18.16 0.27
CA LEU A 160 -0.15 18.68 0.54
C LEU A 160 0.32 19.64 -0.57
N PRO A 161 1.37 20.45 -0.33
CA PRO A 161 1.95 21.32 -1.36
C PRO A 161 2.41 20.55 -2.62
N TYR A 162 2.56 21.28 -3.73
CA TYR A 162 2.89 20.69 -5.04
C TYR A 162 4.23 19.92 -5.07
N ASN A 163 5.19 20.30 -4.23
CA ASN A 163 6.48 19.59 -4.14
C ASN A 163 6.36 18.19 -3.53
N VAL A 164 5.20 17.81 -2.98
CA VAL A 164 4.91 16.45 -2.51
C VAL A 164 4.07 15.72 -3.55
N GLN A 165 4.58 14.61 -4.09
CA GLN A 165 3.97 13.85 -5.17
C GLN A 165 3.82 12.38 -4.78
N LEU A 166 2.95 11.62 -5.50
CA LEU A 166 2.72 10.19 -5.26
C LEU A 166 3.40 9.34 -6.34
N ILE A 167 4.09 8.28 -5.90
CA ILE A 167 4.49 7.17 -6.76
C ILE A 167 3.75 5.91 -6.29
N GLN A 168 2.91 5.37 -7.14
CA GLN A 168 2.28 4.07 -6.90
C GLN A 168 3.12 2.98 -7.57
N ILE A 169 3.59 2.01 -6.77
CA ILE A 169 4.20 0.79 -7.29
C ILE A 169 3.09 -0.22 -7.57
N ASN A 170 3.11 -0.77 -8.76
CA ASN A 170 2.15 -1.78 -9.19
C ASN A 170 2.88 -2.97 -9.84
N SER A 171 2.41 -4.17 -9.61
CA SER A 171 2.85 -5.39 -10.28
C SER A 171 1.66 -6.10 -10.90
N PHE A 172 1.78 -6.48 -12.18
CA PHE A 172 0.80 -7.24 -12.96
C PHE A 172 -0.57 -6.60 -13.21
N GLY A 173 -1.39 -7.31 -13.98
CA GLY A 173 -2.80 -7.01 -14.21
C GLY A 173 -3.71 -7.53 -13.09
N CYS A 174 -3.54 -7.07 -11.87
CA CYS A 174 -4.46 -7.37 -10.77
C CYS A 174 -5.73 -6.54 -10.93
N GLY A 175 -6.91 -7.17 -11.08
CA GLY A 175 -8.18 -6.47 -11.26
C GLY A 175 -8.46 -5.39 -10.21
N PRO A 176 -8.36 -5.68 -8.91
CA PRO A 176 -8.49 -4.66 -7.86
C PRO A 176 -7.53 -3.48 -8.00
N ASP A 177 -6.30 -3.70 -8.46
CA ASP A 177 -5.33 -2.62 -8.63
C ASP A 177 -5.71 -1.68 -9.80
N SER A 178 -6.43 -2.16 -10.80
CA SER A 178 -6.94 -1.31 -11.89
C SER A 178 -7.91 -0.26 -11.38
N PHE A 179 -8.87 -0.65 -10.53
CA PHE A 179 -9.81 0.30 -9.89
C PHE A 179 -9.08 1.28 -8.97
N LEU A 180 -8.05 0.82 -8.25
CA LEU A 180 -7.24 1.68 -7.39
C LEU A 180 -6.48 2.73 -8.17
N MET A 181 -5.93 2.38 -9.33
CA MET A 181 -5.20 3.31 -10.18
C MET A 181 -6.11 4.43 -10.67
N ASP A 182 -7.32 4.09 -11.10
CA ASP A 182 -8.29 5.07 -11.57
C ASP A 182 -8.73 6.00 -10.43
N GLU A 183 -9.04 5.44 -9.27
CA GLU A 183 -9.46 6.22 -8.11
C GLU A 183 -8.35 7.17 -7.63
N ALA A 184 -7.13 6.66 -7.43
CA ALA A 184 -5.99 7.49 -7.05
C ALA A 184 -5.68 8.57 -8.09
N SER A 185 -5.83 8.24 -9.39
CA SER A 185 -5.66 9.20 -10.48
C SER A 185 -6.69 10.32 -10.41
N ASN A 186 -7.96 9.99 -10.21
CA ASN A 186 -9.04 10.97 -10.11
C ASN A 186 -8.83 11.94 -8.94
N VAL A 187 -8.46 11.40 -7.76
CA VAL A 187 -8.16 12.19 -6.57
C VAL A 187 -6.99 13.16 -6.81
N LEU A 188 -5.89 12.66 -7.36
CA LEU A 188 -4.69 13.46 -7.58
C LEU A 188 -4.88 14.50 -8.69
N ASN A 189 -5.55 14.13 -9.79
CA ASN A 189 -5.84 15.04 -10.89
C ASN A 189 -6.74 16.18 -10.44
N ALA A 190 -7.74 15.92 -9.59
CA ALA A 190 -8.59 16.95 -9.01
C ALA A 190 -7.78 17.95 -8.18
N ALA A 191 -6.71 17.50 -7.53
CA ALA A 191 -5.77 18.35 -6.80
C ALA A 191 -4.67 18.96 -7.68
N GLY A 192 -4.73 18.78 -9.00
CA GLY A 192 -3.73 19.27 -9.93
C GLY A 192 -2.37 18.59 -9.83
N LYS A 193 -2.34 17.36 -9.36
CA LYS A 193 -1.13 16.53 -9.21
C LYS A 193 -1.13 15.36 -10.18
N ASN A 194 0.06 14.94 -10.58
CA ASN A 194 0.21 13.78 -11.45
C ASN A 194 0.15 12.47 -10.66
N HIS A 195 -0.59 11.50 -11.20
CA HIS A 195 -0.52 10.13 -10.71
C HIS A 195 0.60 9.37 -11.43
N THR A 196 1.66 9.06 -10.71
CA THR A 196 2.81 8.33 -11.27
C THR A 196 2.74 6.87 -10.87
N VAL A 197 2.58 5.98 -11.86
CA VAL A 197 2.57 4.53 -11.66
C VAL A 197 3.87 3.93 -12.20
N ILE A 198 4.62 3.25 -11.35
CA ILE A 198 5.79 2.45 -11.71
C ILE A 198 5.37 0.99 -11.68
N ARG A 199 5.35 0.36 -12.84
CA ARG A 199 5.11 -1.07 -12.95
C ARG A 199 6.42 -1.81 -12.76
N VAL A 200 6.43 -2.73 -11.82
CA VAL A 200 7.55 -3.62 -11.54
C VAL A 200 7.14 -5.05 -11.87
N ASP A 201 7.84 -5.65 -12.79
CA ASP A 201 7.68 -7.05 -13.19
C ASP A 201 9.05 -7.64 -13.53
N GLU A 202 9.09 -8.95 -13.80
CA GLU A 202 10.34 -9.66 -14.08
C GLU A 202 11.07 -9.16 -15.33
N ILE A 203 10.36 -8.48 -16.23
CA ILE A 203 10.88 -8.00 -17.52
C ILE A 203 11.30 -6.53 -17.43
N SER A 204 10.97 -5.82 -16.36
CA SER A 204 11.29 -4.40 -16.21
C SER A 204 12.78 -4.17 -16.12
N SER A 205 13.30 -3.26 -16.95
CA SER A 205 14.69 -2.84 -16.88
C SER A 205 14.87 -1.70 -15.87
N PRO A 206 15.78 -1.81 -14.90
CA PRO A 206 16.07 -0.71 -13.97
C PRO A 206 16.45 0.60 -14.68
N GLY A 207 17.06 0.50 -15.87
CA GLY A 207 17.41 1.66 -16.70
C GLY A 207 16.19 2.42 -17.20
N SER A 208 15.13 1.72 -17.63
CA SER A 208 13.89 2.36 -18.06
C SER A 208 13.16 3.06 -16.92
N VAL A 209 13.14 2.46 -15.76
CA VAL A 209 12.57 3.05 -14.52
C VAL A 209 13.34 4.32 -14.15
N ARG A 210 14.67 4.27 -14.16
CA ARG A 210 15.54 5.43 -13.87
C ARG A 210 15.29 6.58 -14.84
N LEU A 211 15.18 6.30 -16.16
CA LEU A 211 14.92 7.33 -17.16
C LEU A 211 13.56 8.00 -16.95
N ARG A 212 12.50 7.21 -16.68
CA ARG A 212 11.16 7.72 -16.40
C ARG A 212 11.14 8.61 -15.15
N LEU A 213 11.76 8.15 -14.06
CA LEU A 213 11.84 8.91 -12.82
C LEU A 213 12.64 10.20 -12.99
N ARG A 214 13.75 10.17 -13.73
CA ARG A 214 14.53 11.38 -14.04
C ARG A 214 13.70 12.40 -14.81
N SER A 215 13.02 11.97 -15.87
CA SER A 215 12.18 12.86 -16.67
C SER A 215 11.02 13.45 -15.83
N LEU A 216 10.40 12.64 -14.99
CA LEU A 216 9.36 13.08 -14.07
C LEU A 216 9.88 14.14 -13.08
N ILE A 217 10.96 13.84 -12.38
CA ILE A 217 11.54 14.73 -11.37
C ILE A 217 11.94 16.07 -11.98
N GLU A 218 12.60 16.06 -13.14
CA GLU A 218 12.99 17.28 -13.84
C GLU A 218 11.77 18.09 -14.30
N SER A 219 10.74 17.45 -14.85
CA SER A 219 9.50 18.11 -15.24
C SER A 219 8.79 18.76 -14.03
N LEU A 220 8.69 18.05 -12.91
CA LEU A 220 8.08 18.57 -11.69
C LEU A 220 8.87 19.73 -11.09
N LYS A 221 10.22 19.63 -11.05
CA LYS A 221 11.09 20.73 -10.59
C LYS A 221 10.92 21.98 -11.43
N GLN A 222 10.86 21.83 -12.75
CA GLN A 222 10.65 22.97 -13.67
C GLN A 222 9.27 23.61 -13.46
N SER A 223 8.23 22.79 -13.31
CA SER A 223 6.87 23.28 -13.07
C SER A 223 6.78 24.01 -11.72
N TYR A 224 7.39 23.46 -10.68
CA TYR A 224 7.45 24.07 -9.37
C TYR A 224 8.20 25.40 -9.37
N ALA A 225 9.38 25.44 -10.00
CA ALA A 225 10.19 26.66 -10.11
C ALA A 225 9.50 27.78 -10.91
N LYS A 226 8.64 27.44 -11.87
CA LYS A 226 7.83 28.39 -12.64
C LYS A 226 6.59 28.87 -11.90
N GLY A 227 6.39 28.44 -10.65
CA GLY A 227 5.19 28.76 -9.88
C GLY A 227 3.91 28.19 -10.47
N TYR A 228 4.00 27.02 -11.13
CA TYR A 228 2.86 26.37 -11.73
C TYR A 228 1.76 26.17 -10.69
N LYS A 229 0.60 26.77 -10.97
CA LYS A 229 -0.63 26.52 -10.22
C LYS A 229 -1.49 25.62 -11.09
N ALA A 230 -1.62 24.36 -10.68
CA ALA A 230 -2.51 23.44 -11.34
C ALA A 230 -3.96 23.90 -11.20
N GLU A 231 -4.76 23.69 -12.24
CA GLU A 231 -6.20 23.79 -12.11
C GLU A 231 -6.65 22.70 -11.15
N THR A 232 -7.32 23.11 -10.07
CA THR A 232 -7.88 22.18 -9.08
C THR A 232 -9.38 22.12 -9.23
N SER A 233 -9.95 20.97 -9.05
CA SER A 233 -11.39 20.74 -8.99
C SER A 233 -11.74 20.01 -7.71
N GLU A 234 -13.01 20.05 -7.33
CA GLU A 234 -13.48 19.27 -6.20
C GLU A 234 -13.61 17.79 -6.64
N TYR A 235 -12.89 16.89 -5.98
CA TYR A 235 -13.11 15.47 -6.16
C TYR A 235 -14.45 15.05 -5.56
N ARG A 236 -15.31 14.45 -6.38
CA ARG A 236 -16.57 13.86 -5.93
C ARG A 236 -16.68 12.43 -6.46
N ALA A 237 -16.92 11.50 -5.56
CA ALA A 237 -17.19 10.12 -5.96
C ALA A 237 -18.53 10.02 -6.71
N LEU A 238 -18.53 9.29 -7.81
CA LEU A 238 -19.74 9.17 -8.67
C LEU A 238 -20.93 8.54 -7.96
N HIS A 239 -20.71 7.71 -6.94
CA HIS A 239 -21.83 7.05 -6.25
C HIS A 239 -22.65 8.00 -5.38
N ASN A 240 -22.20 9.23 -5.13
CA ASN A 240 -23.03 10.28 -4.54
C ASN A 240 -24.17 10.74 -5.48
N ALA A 241 -24.10 10.34 -6.77
CA ALA A 241 -25.21 10.58 -7.71
C ALA A 241 -26.45 9.70 -7.44
N PHE A 242 -26.35 8.67 -6.60
CA PHE A 242 -27.46 7.80 -6.29
C PHE A 242 -28.19 8.26 -5.02
N THR A 243 -29.51 8.32 -5.09
CA THR A 243 -30.35 8.59 -3.92
C THR A 243 -30.25 7.47 -2.90
N GLU A 244 -30.53 7.75 -1.62
CA GLU A 244 -30.56 6.72 -0.56
C GLU A 244 -31.55 5.57 -0.90
N LYS A 245 -32.63 5.86 -1.60
CA LYS A 245 -33.57 4.86 -2.08
C LYS A 245 -32.91 3.91 -3.10
N GLU A 246 -32.20 4.46 -4.09
CA GLU A 246 -31.49 3.67 -5.10
C GLU A 246 -30.33 2.86 -4.51
N LYS A 247 -29.65 3.36 -3.47
CA LYS A 247 -28.63 2.60 -2.74
C LYS A 247 -29.23 1.39 -2.02
N ASN A 248 -30.41 1.53 -1.44
CA ASN A 248 -31.08 0.46 -0.70
C ASN A 248 -31.77 -0.57 -1.61
N GLU A 249 -32.15 -0.20 -2.83
CA GLU A 249 -32.82 -1.08 -3.80
C GLU A 249 -31.83 -1.91 -4.66
N ARG A 250 -30.53 -1.63 -4.60
CA ARG A 250 -29.53 -2.36 -5.39
C ARG A 250 -28.94 -3.52 -4.62
N THR A 251 -29.22 -4.72 -5.10
CA THR A 251 -28.45 -5.91 -4.73
C THR A 251 -27.18 -5.95 -5.58
N VAL A 252 -26.04 -5.61 -5.01
CA VAL A 252 -24.76 -5.79 -5.68
C VAL A 252 -24.36 -7.25 -5.53
N VAL A 253 -24.54 -8.03 -6.59
CA VAL A 253 -23.96 -9.38 -6.66
C VAL A 253 -22.48 -9.20 -6.99
N ILE A 254 -21.61 -9.34 -6.01
CA ILE A 254 -20.17 -9.44 -6.23
C ILE A 254 -19.89 -10.91 -6.55
N PRO A 255 -19.50 -11.25 -7.80
CA PRO A 255 -19.05 -12.61 -8.07
C PRO A 255 -17.81 -12.85 -7.22
N TRP A 256 -17.88 -13.89 -6.41
CA TRP A 256 -16.70 -14.41 -5.70
C TRP A 256 -15.88 -15.18 -6.73
N PHE A 257 -14.73 -14.61 -7.10
CA PHE A 257 -13.69 -15.31 -7.83
C PHE A 257 -12.55 -15.65 -6.90
#